data_6e2a01986cd6bace73f718ea7646062d
#
_entry.id   6e2a01986cd6bace73f718ea7646062d
#
_cell.length_a   1.000
_cell.length_b   1.000
_cell.length_c   1.000
_cell.angle_alpha   90.00
_cell.angle_beta   90.00
_cell.angle_gamma   90.00
#
_symmetry.space_group_name_H-M   'P 1'
#
loop_
_entity.id
_entity.type
_entity.pdbx_description
1 polymer ?
#
loop_
_entity_poly.entity_id
_entity_poly.type
_entity_poly.pdbx_seq_one_letter_code
_entity_poly.pdbx_strand_id
1 'polypeptide(L)'
;REINRIQGGVRPSFQPVKAPSPPAEKKPAKEFRLPKPDKNNYAATAYLRKRCIHPNVLTVCKQKRILYQTSFKDHPNCVFVGRDGNGEAKGGSLRGCSQIQFRRDIPGSKKIYPFYIEAAATADTVEVYEAPIDAMSGASLKIIQHTGNWRGVHYLALGGTDYAALDAFLTYYPNIT
;
A
#
# COMPACT_ATOMS: atom_id res chain seq x y z
N ARG A 1 49.53 -36.57 36.63
CA ARG A 1 48.22 -36.29 35.99
C ARG A 1 47.91 -34.80 36.22
N GLU A 2 48.13 -33.99 35.17
CA GLU A 2 47.88 -32.55 35.17
C GLU A 2 46.39 -32.27 35.05
N ILE A 3 45.87 -31.43 35.94
CA ILE A 3 44.54 -30.90 35.88
C ILE A 3 44.62 -29.52 35.21
N ASN A 4 44.15 -29.42 33.98
CA ASN A 4 44.06 -28.16 33.25
C ASN A 4 43.11 -27.19 33.95
N ARG A 5 43.62 -26.04 34.38
CA ARG A 5 42.87 -24.87 34.83
C ARG A 5 42.16 -24.24 33.62
N ILE A 6 40.84 -24.27 33.65
CA ILE A 6 40.03 -23.51 32.72
C ILE A 6 40.09 -22.01 33.12
N GLN A 7 40.73 -21.21 32.27
CA GLN A 7 40.85 -19.76 32.45
C GLN A 7 39.53 -19.06 32.11
N GLY A 8 39.20 -18.17 32.98
CA GLY A 8 38.19 -17.13 33.05
C GLY A 8 37.38 -16.78 31.77
N GLY A 9 36.10 -17.09 31.82
CA GLY A 9 35.12 -16.51 30.90
C GLY A 9 34.97 -15.01 31.11
N VAL A 10 35.14 -14.25 30.02
CA VAL A 10 34.85 -12.80 30.00
C VAL A 10 33.38 -12.62 30.28
N ARG A 11 33.05 -11.98 31.38
CA ARG A 11 31.65 -11.57 31.66
C ARG A 11 31.20 -10.52 30.64
N PRO A 12 30.09 -10.70 29.94
CA PRO A 12 29.55 -9.64 29.07
C PRO A 12 29.22 -8.41 29.93
N SER A 13 29.81 -7.26 29.58
CA SER A 13 29.51 -5.99 30.23
C SER A 13 28.08 -5.59 29.88
N PHE A 14 27.20 -5.55 30.85
CA PHE A 14 25.87 -4.98 30.70
C PHE A 14 26.02 -3.47 30.46
N GLN A 15 25.71 -3.03 29.24
CA GLN A 15 25.54 -1.60 28.98
C GLN A 15 24.19 -1.17 29.58
N PRO A 16 24.14 -0.04 30.31
CA PRO A 16 22.89 0.45 30.85
C PRO A 16 21.91 0.78 29.74
N VAL A 17 20.73 0.17 29.79
CA VAL A 17 19.62 0.45 28.86
C VAL A 17 19.32 1.94 28.97
N LYS A 18 19.46 2.67 27.88
CA LYS A 18 19.10 4.09 27.78
C LYS A 18 17.65 4.25 28.24
N ALA A 19 17.41 5.10 29.22
CA ALA A 19 16.07 5.43 29.69
C ALA A 19 15.17 5.83 28.50
N PRO A 20 13.89 5.41 28.45
CA PRO A 20 12.99 5.77 27.37
C PRO A 20 12.90 7.29 27.28
N SER A 21 13.15 7.81 26.09
CA SER A 21 12.99 9.25 25.80
C SER A 21 11.54 9.67 26.10
N PRO A 22 11.32 10.89 26.64
CA PRO A 22 9.97 11.39 26.87
C PRO A 22 9.14 11.32 25.57
N PRO A 23 7.81 11.07 25.66
CA PRO A 23 6.95 10.96 24.50
C PRO A 23 7.09 12.23 23.66
N ALA A 24 7.52 12.09 22.39
CA ALA A 24 7.60 13.21 21.47
C ALA A 24 6.21 13.87 21.36
N GLU A 25 6.13 15.17 21.57
CA GLU A 25 4.92 15.97 21.37
C GLU A 25 4.30 15.59 20.01
N LYS A 26 3.07 15.11 20.02
CA LYS A 26 2.33 14.76 18.81
C LYS A 26 2.11 16.04 18.02
N LYS A 27 2.89 16.25 16.97
CA LYS A 27 2.66 17.35 16.01
C LYS A 27 1.21 17.28 15.54
N PRO A 28 0.52 18.43 15.38
CA PRO A 28 -0.88 18.45 14.93
C PRO A 28 -1.04 17.61 13.67
N ALA A 29 -2.08 16.76 13.65
CA ALA A 29 -2.36 15.87 12.53
C ALA A 29 -2.53 16.71 11.26
N LYS A 30 -1.73 16.43 10.24
CA LYS A 30 -1.85 17.13 8.97
C LYS A 30 -3.18 16.77 8.33
N GLU A 31 -3.90 17.76 7.83
CA GLU A 31 -5.12 17.55 7.05
C GLU A 31 -4.80 16.73 5.79
N PHE A 32 -5.63 15.71 5.52
CA PHE A 32 -5.50 14.89 4.32
C PHE A 32 -5.96 15.66 3.09
N ARG A 33 -5.08 15.79 2.12
CA ARG A 33 -5.39 16.38 0.80
C ARG A 33 -4.70 15.59 -0.30
N LEU A 34 -5.49 15.14 -1.28
CA LEU A 34 -4.94 14.50 -2.47
C LEU A 34 -4.12 15.51 -3.29
N PRO A 35 -2.95 15.09 -3.83
CA PRO A 35 -2.20 15.91 -4.79
C PRO A 35 -3.03 16.14 -6.05
N LYS A 36 -2.82 17.30 -6.69
CA LYS A 36 -3.47 17.59 -7.96
C LYS A 36 -3.03 16.59 -9.03
N PRO A 37 -3.96 16.07 -9.84
CA PRO A 37 -3.59 15.21 -10.96
C PRO A 37 -2.88 16.03 -12.05
N ASP A 38 -1.92 15.39 -12.72
CA ASP A 38 -1.32 15.91 -13.94
C ASP A 38 -2.34 15.91 -15.10
N LYS A 39 -2.03 16.61 -16.18
CA LYS A 39 -2.86 16.64 -17.40
C LYS A 39 -3.04 15.25 -18.03
N ASN A 40 -2.10 14.34 -17.82
CA ASN A 40 -2.11 12.98 -18.36
C ASN A 40 -1.48 11.99 -17.35
N ASN A 41 -1.58 10.69 -17.68
CA ASN A 41 -1.05 9.61 -16.84
C ASN A 41 0.06 8.81 -17.55
N TYR A 42 0.80 9.43 -18.48
CA TYR A 42 1.73 8.68 -19.35
C TYR A 42 2.86 8.02 -18.58
N ALA A 43 3.56 8.75 -17.71
CA ALA A 43 4.69 8.22 -16.94
C ALA A 43 4.22 7.14 -15.93
N ALA A 44 3.12 7.36 -15.23
CA ALA A 44 2.53 6.37 -14.34
C ALA A 44 2.10 5.11 -15.08
N THR A 45 1.47 5.26 -16.25
CA THR A 45 1.06 4.15 -17.11
C THR A 45 2.27 3.36 -17.61
N ALA A 46 3.30 4.04 -18.14
CA ALA A 46 4.52 3.41 -18.61
C ALA A 46 5.26 2.65 -17.49
N TYR A 47 5.38 3.27 -16.31
CA TYR A 47 5.98 2.66 -15.14
C TYR A 47 5.27 1.36 -14.74
N LEU A 48 3.93 1.40 -14.63
CA LEU A 48 3.14 0.24 -14.22
C LEU A 48 3.11 -0.85 -15.30
N ARG A 49 3.10 -0.46 -16.59
CA ARG A 49 3.25 -1.40 -17.70
C ARG A 49 4.61 -2.12 -17.68
N LYS A 50 5.69 -1.40 -17.39
CA LYS A 50 7.03 -2.00 -17.21
C LYS A 50 7.04 -3.01 -16.04
N ARG A 51 6.16 -2.87 -15.07
CA ARG A 51 5.95 -3.83 -13.97
C ARG A 51 4.90 -4.90 -14.30
N CYS A 52 4.60 -5.09 -15.57
CA CYS A 52 3.67 -6.10 -16.09
C CYS A 52 2.22 -5.94 -15.63
N ILE A 53 1.80 -4.74 -15.18
CA ILE A 53 0.38 -4.51 -14.87
C ILE A 53 -0.42 -4.50 -16.18
N HIS A 54 -1.47 -5.34 -16.22
CA HIS A 54 -2.30 -5.51 -17.40
C HIS A 54 -3.08 -4.22 -17.77
N PRO A 55 -3.24 -3.86 -19.07
CA PRO A 55 -3.95 -2.65 -19.48
C PRO A 55 -5.36 -2.52 -18.90
N ASN A 56 -6.12 -3.61 -18.84
CA ASN A 56 -7.49 -3.61 -18.33
C ASN A 56 -7.53 -3.21 -16.85
N VAL A 57 -6.57 -3.68 -16.04
CA VAL A 57 -6.46 -3.29 -14.62
C VAL A 57 -6.16 -1.79 -14.52
N LEU A 58 -5.22 -1.28 -15.31
CA LEU A 58 -4.90 0.15 -15.36
C LEU A 58 -6.11 0.99 -15.75
N THR A 59 -6.86 0.54 -16.77
CA THR A 59 -8.07 1.23 -17.24
C THR A 59 -9.10 1.34 -16.14
N VAL A 60 -9.43 0.24 -15.46
CA VAL A 60 -10.39 0.22 -14.35
C VAL A 60 -9.94 1.13 -13.21
N CYS A 61 -8.68 1.04 -12.78
CA CYS A 61 -8.17 1.88 -11.69
C CYS A 61 -8.23 3.39 -12.03
N LYS A 62 -7.94 3.76 -13.29
CA LYS A 62 -8.05 5.16 -13.75
C LYS A 62 -9.50 5.62 -13.85
N GLN A 63 -10.40 4.81 -14.40
CA GLN A 63 -11.85 5.13 -14.50
C GLN A 63 -12.48 5.31 -13.12
N LYS A 64 -12.14 4.45 -12.16
CA LYS A 64 -12.57 4.55 -10.75
C LYS A 64 -11.85 5.68 -9.98
N ARG A 65 -10.91 6.38 -10.61
CA ARG A 65 -10.11 7.46 -10.00
C ARG A 65 -9.40 7.03 -8.70
N ILE A 66 -8.99 5.77 -8.63
CA ILE A 66 -8.17 5.23 -7.54
C ILE A 66 -6.69 5.19 -7.91
N LEU A 67 -6.36 5.49 -9.18
CA LEU A 67 -5.01 5.61 -9.71
C LEU A 67 -4.93 6.81 -10.65
N TYR A 68 -3.94 7.68 -10.41
CA TYR A 68 -3.60 8.76 -11.32
C TYR A 68 -2.14 9.19 -11.15
N GLN A 69 -1.67 10.09 -12.02
CA GLN A 69 -0.33 10.66 -11.96
C GLN A 69 -0.36 12.04 -11.31
N THR A 70 0.66 12.33 -10.51
CA THR A 70 1.01 13.67 -10.04
C THR A 70 2.52 13.88 -10.16
N SER A 71 2.95 15.09 -10.43
CA SER A 71 4.38 15.44 -10.47
C SER A 71 4.75 16.38 -9.34
N PHE A 72 5.91 16.14 -8.76
CA PHE A 72 6.54 17.05 -7.80
C PHE A 72 7.94 17.38 -8.29
N LYS A 73 8.23 18.67 -8.55
CA LYS A 73 9.51 19.12 -9.12
C LYS A 73 9.92 18.27 -10.33
N ASP A 74 9.01 18.14 -11.30
CA ASP A 74 9.18 17.37 -12.55
C ASP A 74 9.39 15.85 -12.37
N HIS A 75 9.24 15.33 -11.16
CA HIS A 75 9.29 13.90 -10.89
C HIS A 75 7.87 13.31 -10.85
N PRO A 76 7.48 12.50 -11.85
CA PRO A 76 6.16 11.89 -11.88
C PRO A 76 6.03 10.77 -10.84
N ASN A 77 4.85 10.71 -10.23
CA ASN A 77 4.48 9.71 -9.24
C ASN A 77 3.13 9.10 -9.57
N CYS A 78 2.97 7.80 -9.33
CA CYS A 78 1.66 7.17 -9.19
C CYS A 78 1.04 7.59 -7.85
N VAL A 79 -0.22 7.98 -7.88
CA VAL A 79 -1.06 8.20 -6.70
C VAL A 79 -2.03 7.04 -6.60
N PHE A 80 -2.01 6.33 -5.49
CA PHE A 80 -2.96 5.28 -5.15
C PHE A 80 -3.90 5.81 -4.08
N VAL A 81 -5.21 5.82 -4.35
CA VAL A 81 -6.22 6.44 -3.49
C VAL A 81 -6.98 5.39 -2.73
N GLY A 82 -7.07 5.57 -1.41
CA GLY A 82 -7.95 4.83 -0.53
C GLY A 82 -9.23 5.63 -0.26
N ARG A 83 -10.37 4.95 -0.29
CA ARG A 83 -11.68 5.54 -0.09
C ARG A 83 -12.41 4.88 1.07
N ASP A 84 -13.29 5.64 1.71
CA ASP A 84 -14.25 5.10 2.67
C ASP A 84 -15.47 4.48 1.96
N GLY A 85 -16.42 3.92 2.74
CA GLY A 85 -17.63 3.31 2.21
C GLY A 85 -18.58 4.27 1.48
N ASN A 86 -18.41 5.58 1.65
CA ASN A 86 -19.16 6.61 0.92
C ASN A 86 -18.46 7.03 -0.38
N GLY A 87 -17.30 6.44 -0.69
CA GLY A 87 -16.50 6.77 -1.84
C GLY A 87 -15.64 8.04 -1.68
N GLU A 88 -15.57 8.63 -0.47
CA GLU A 88 -14.70 9.75 -0.18
C GLU A 88 -13.24 9.31 -0.01
N ALA A 89 -12.31 10.06 -0.58
CA ALA A 89 -10.89 9.80 -0.40
C ALA A 89 -10.45 10.16 1.02
N LYS A 90 -9.94 9.19 1.76
CA LYS A 90 -9.47 9.33 3.16
C LYS A 90 -8.03 8.87 3.35
N GLY A 91 -7.45 8.21 2.38
CA GLY A 91 -6.08 7.72 2.40
C GLY A 91 -5.46 7.71 1.01
N GLY A 92 -4.17 7.55 0.98
CA GLY A 92 -3.46 7.38 -0.28
C GLY A 92 -1.95 7.32 -0.11
N SER A 93 -1.29 6.77 -1.11
CA SER A 93 0.16 6.65 -1.17
C SER A 93 0.71 7.06 -2.53
N LEU A 94 1.99 7.45 -2.51
CA LEU A 94 2.75 7.87 -3.67
C LEU A 94 3.83 6.83 -3.99
N ARG A 95 4.03 6.58 -5.28
CA ARG A 95 5.15 5.80 -5.80
C ARG A 95 5.79 6.51 -6.96
N GLY A 96 7.09 6.82 -6.84
CA GLY A 96 7.88 7.43 -7.92
C GLY A 96 7.91 6.56 -9.17
N CYS A 97 7.73 7.19 -10.33
CA CYS A 97 7.77 6.52 -11.64
C CYS A 97 9.18 6.52 -12.27
N SER A 98 10.14 7.21 -11.65
CA SER A 98 11.54 7.26 -12.11
C SER A 98 12.40 6.13 -11.51
N GLN A 99 13.68 6.11 -11.86
CA GLN A 99 14.66 5.19 -11.27
C GLN A 99 14.91 5.47 -9.78
N ILE A 100 14.64 6.69 -9.31
CA ILE A 100 14.74 7.05 -7.89
C ILE A 100 13.57 6.39 -7.16
N GLN A 101 13.90 5.47 -6.26
CA GLN A 101 12.89 4.79 -5.46
C GLN A 101 12.28 5.78 -4.44
N PHE A 102 11.06 6.22 -4.74
CA PHE A 102 10.27 7.05 -3.84
C PHE A 102 8.97 6.34 -3.49
N ARG A 103 8.71 6.20 -2.19
CA ARG A 103 7.46 5.67 -1.64
C ARG A 103 7.11 6.49 -0.40
N ARG A 104 5.87 6.96 -0.33
CA ARG A 104 5.40 7.73 0.82
C ARG A 104 3.88 7.69 0.91
N ASP A 105 3.35 7.63 2.14
CA ASP A 105 1.94 7.92 2.38
C ASP A 105 1.68 9.42 2.21
N ILE A 106 0.50 9.76 1.70
CA ILE A 106 0.06 11.17 1.63
C ILE A 106 -0.19 11.64 3.07
N PRO A 107 0.36 12.81 3.46
CA PRO A 107 0.16 13.32 4.81
C PRO A 107 -1.31 13.41 5.20
N GLY A 108 -1.66 12.98 6.42
CA GLY A 108 -3.03 12.93 6.90
C GLY A 108 -3.85 11.71 6.44
N SER A 109 -3.25 10.79 5.67
CA SER A 109 -3.90 9.53 5.28
C SER A 109 -4.31 8.71 6.51
N LYS A 110 -5.55 8.21 6.50
CA LYS A 110 -6.04 7.24 7.46
C LYS A 110 -5.79 5.83 6.92
N LYS A 111 -4.94 5.05 7.57
CA LYS A 111 -4.53 3.72 7.11
C LYS A 111 -5.67 2.69 7.02
N ILE A 112 -6.73 2.90 7.76
CA ILE A 112 -7.95 2.07 7.69
C ILE A 112 -8.71 2.22 6.37
N TYR A 113 -8.36 3.19 5.52
CA TYR A 113 -8.93 3.36 4.18
C TYR A 113 -7.83 3.12 3.14
N PRO A 114 -7.55 1.86 2.82
CA PRO A 114 -6.47 1.48 1.92
C PRO A 114 -6.88 1.63 0.44
N PHE A 115 -5.92 1.45 -0.45
CA PHE A 115 -6.19 1.23 -1.86
C PHE A 115 -6.86 -0.14 -2.06
N TYR A 116 -7.93 -0.20 -2.84
CA TYR A 116 -8.53 -1.46 -3.28
C TYR A 116 -9.11 -1.36 -4.67
N ILE A 117 -9.17 -2.50 -5.37
CA ILE A 117 -9.89 -2.66 -6.64
C ILE A 117 -11.18 -3.41 -6.32
N GLU A 118 -12.29 -2.73 -6.48
CA GLU A 118 -13.61 -3.28 -6.23
C GLU A 118 -13.99 -4.28 -7.33
N ALA A 119 -14.64 -5.38 -6.96
CA ALA A 119 -15.26 -6.31 -7.90
C ALA A 119 -16.33 -5.59 -8.78
N ALA A 120 -16.67 -6.17 -9.94
CA ALA A 120 -17.65 -5.58 -10.84
C ALA A 120 -19.11 -5.82 -10.41
N ALA A 121 -19.32 -6.88 -9.62
CA ALA A 121 -20.60 -7.27 -9.06
C ALA A 121 -20.40 -7.72 -7.61
N THR A 122 -21.47 -8.10 -6.93
CA THR A 122 -21.39 -8.69 -5.58
C THR A 122 -20.39 -9.85 -5.59
N ALA A 123 -19.39 -9.75 -4.72
CA ALA A 123 -18.35 -10.77 -4.54
C ALA A 123 -18.29 -11.18 -3.08
N ASP A 124 -17.99 -12.44 -2.84
CA ASP A 124 -17.80 -13.06 -1.52
C ASP A 124 -16.34 -13.26 -1.16
N THR A 125 -15.44 -12.79 -2.01
CA THR A 125 -14.00 -13.04 -1.89
C THR A 125 -13.21 -11.75 -2.02
N VAL A 126 -12.21 -11.57 -1.15
CA VAL A 126 -11.18 -10.55 -1.25
C VAL A 126 -9.80 -11.17 -1.24
N GLU A 127 -8.96 -10.78 -2.17
CA GLU A 127 -7.53 -11.09 -2.18
C GLU A 127 -6.77 -9.94 -1.53
N VAL A 128 -5.94 -10.26 -0.52
CA VAL A 128 -5.24 -9.29 0.32
C VAL A 128 -3.76 -9.24 -0.03
N TYR A 129 -3.23 -8.05 -0.17
CA TYR A 129 -1.85 -7.77 -0.57
C TYR A 129 -1.23 -6.71 0.34
N GLU A 130 0.10 -6.65 0.38
CA GLU A 130 0.79 -5.63 1.18
C GLU A 130 0.67 -4.24 0.56
N ALA A 131 0.82 -4.11 -0.76
CA ALA A 131 0.89 -2.82 -1.44
C ALA A 131 -0.02 -2.73 -2.68
N PRO A 132 -0.40 -1.50 -3.12
CA PRO A 132 -1.27 -1.28 -4.28
C PRO A 132 -0.80 -1.94 -5.57
N ILE A 133 0.52 -1.93 -5.84
CA ILE A 133 1.06 -2.55 -7.05
C ILE A 133 0.91 -4.07 -6.99
N ASP A 134 1.02 -4.68 -5.80
CA ASP A 134 0.88 -6.12 -5.64
C ASP A 134 -0.59 -6.55 -5.85
N ALA A 135 -1.55 -5.78 -5.34
CA ALA A 135 -2.97 -5.98 -5.62
C ALA A 135 -3.28 -5.87 -7.12
N MET A 136 -2.69 -4.88 -7.81
CA MET A 136 -2.81 -4.75 -9.27
C MET A 136 -2.13 -5.90 -10.01
N SER A 137 -1.02 -6.43 -9.47
CA SER A 137 -0.31 -7.59 -10.03
C SER A 137 -1.15 -8.86 -9.90
N GLY A 138 -1.79 -9.11 -8.75
CA GLY A 138 -2.71 -10.23 -8.56
C GLY A 138 -3.84 -10.20 -9.58
N ALA A 139 -4.52 -9.07 -9.74
CA ALA A 139 -5.55 -8.88 -10.75
C ALA A 139 -5.03 -9.13 -12.18
N SER A 140 -3.78 -8.69 -12.47
CA SER A 140 -3.15 -8.88 -13.78
C SER A 140 -2.80 -10.34 -14.05
N LEU A 141 -2.32 -11.06 -13.04
CA LEU A 141 -1.99 -12.48 -13.14
C LEU A 141 -3.24 -13.30 -13.45
N LYS A 142 -4.38 -13.04 -12.82
CA LYS A 142 -5.64 -13.72 -13.17
C LYS A 142 -6.02 -13.56 -14.63
N ILE A 143 -5.83 -12.37 -15.20
CA ILE A 143 -6.08 -12.13 -16.62
C ILE A 143 -5.12 -12.94 -17.50
N ILE A 144 -3.82 -12.88 -17.18
CA ILE A 144 -2.76 -13.50 -17.99
C ILE A 144 -2.83 -15.03 -17.94
N GLN A 145 -3.13 -15.58 -16.78
CA GLN A 145 -3.21 -17.02 -16.55
C GLN A 145 -4.57 -17.61 -16.89
N HIS A 146 -5.56 -16.78 -17.24
CA HIS A 146 -6.94 -17.20 -17.47
C HIS A 146 -7.55 -18.00 -16.30
N THR A 147 -7.16 -17.66 -15.05
CA THR A 147 -7.57 -18.35 -13.83
C THR A 147 -8.88 -17.83 -13.25
N GLY A 148 -9.86 -17.55 -14.11
CA GLY A 148 -11.17 -17.10 -13.72
C GLY A 148 -11.46 -15.63 -13.98
N ASN A 149 -12.61 -15.17 -13.47
CA ASN A 149 -13.05 -13.78 -13.65
C ASN A 149 -12.32 -12.85 -12.68
N TRP A 150 -11.30 -12.14 -13.15
CA TRP A 150 -10.57 -11.17 -12.33
C TRP A 150 -11.47 -10.05 -11.77
N ARG A 151 -12.62 -9.77 -12.40
CA ARG A 151 -13.60 -8.78 -11.93
C ARG A 151 -14.58 -9.35 -10.88
N GLY A 152 -14.54 -10.64 -10.62
CA GLY A 152 -15.39 -11.33 -9.64
C GLY A 152 -14.84 -11.34 -8.22
N VAL A 153 -13.68 -10.71 -7.97
CA VAL A 153 -13.01 -10.64 -6.65
C VAL A 153 -12.62 -9.21 -6.34
N HIS A 154 -12.57 -8.86 -5.07
CA HIS A 154 -11.93 -7.64 -4.59
C HIS A 154 -10.42 -7.85 -4.43
N TYR A 155 -9.62 -6.80 -4.66
CA TYR A 155 -8.17 -6.81 -4.41
C TYR A 155 -7.84 -5.67 -3.46
N LEU A 156 -7.46 -6.01 -2.24
CA LEU A 156 -7.19 -5.07 -1.16
C LEU A 156 -5.69 -4.96 -0.89
N ALA A 157 -5.17 -3.72 -0.78
CA ALA A 157 -3.80 -3.47 -0.38
C ALA A 157 -3.78 -2.89 1.04
N LEU A 158 -3.22 -3.60 2.01
CA LEU A 158 -3.20 -3.17 3.43
C LEU A 158 -2.38 -1.87 3.65
N GLY A 159 -1.38 -1.61 2.80
CA GLY A 159 -0.45 -0.49 3.00
C GLY A 159 0.54 -0.72 4.16
N GLY A 160 0.70 -1.95 4.59
CA GLY A 160 1.55 -2.43 5.67
C GLY A 160 1.12 -3.83 6.12
N THR A 161 1.50 -4.21 7.33
CA THR A 161 1.20 -5.54 7.92
C THR A 161 0.07 -5.50 8.95
N ASP A 162 -0.56 -4.35 9.15
CA ASP A 162 -1.67 -4.18 10.10
C ASP A 162 -3.00 -4.60 9.46
N TYR A 163 -3.78 -5.40 10.16
CA TYR A 163 -5.08 -5.91 9.71
C TYR A 163 -6.24 -4.91 9.86
N ALA A 164 -6.05 -3.77 10.51
CA ALA A 164 -7.11 -2.77 10.74
C ALA A 164 -7.78 -2.30 9.43
N ALA A 165 -7.03 -2.29 8.32
CA ALA A 165 -7.56 -1.98 7.00
C ALA A 165 -8.47 -3.09 6.45
N LEU A 166 -8.16 -4.35 6.72
CA LEU A 166 -9.01 -5.50 6.35
C LEU A 166 -10.29 -5.50 7.18
N ASP A 167 -10.20 -5.30 8.49
CA ASP A 167 -11.37 -5.26 9.39
C ASP A 167 -12.34 -4.14 8.96
N ALA A 168 -11.82 -2.96 8.66
CA ALA A 168 -12.63 -1.87 8.13
C ALA A 168 -13.27 -2.21 6.78
N PHE A 169 -12.51 -2.87 5.88
CA PHE A 169 -13.02 -3.28 4.57
C PHE A 169 -14.17 -4.30 4.70
N LEU A 170 -14.03 -5.32 5.55
CA LEU A 170 -15.05 -6.34 5.78
C LEU A 170 -16.34 -5.76 6.37
N THR A 171 -16.26 -4.66 7.12
CA THR A 171 -17.44 -3.94 7.62
C THR A 171 -18.29 -3.38 6.47
N TYR A 172 -17.68 -2.97 5.34
CA TYR A 172 -18.39 -2.47 4.15
C TYR A 172 -18.84 -3.58 3.20
N TYR A 173 -18.21 -4.76 3.27
CA TYR A 173 -18.49 -5.92 2.41
C TYR A 173 -18.83 -7.15 3.26
N PRO A 174 -19.99 -7.17 3.95
CA PRO A 174 -20.34 -8.23 4.91
C PRO A 174 -20.60 -9.61 4.26
N ASN A 175 -20.70 -9.66 2.92
CA ASN A 175 -20.87 -10.93 2.18
C ASN A 175 -19.55 -11.68 1.97
N ILE A 176 -18.41 -11.09 2.35
CA ILE A 176 -17.09 -11.74 2.27
C ILE A 176 -16.95 -12.64 3.50
N THR A 177 -16.69 -13.94 3.27
CA THR A 177 -16.58 -14.97 4.31
C THR A 177 -15.22 -15.66 4.29
#